data_061f531da3aad1991a3e3afd118d7e43
#
_entry.id   061f531da3aad1991a3e3afd118d7e43
#
_cell.length_a   1.000
_cell.length_b   1.000
_cell.length_c   1.000
_cell.angle_alpha   90.00
_cell.angle_beta   90.00
_cell.angle_gamma   90.00
#
_symmetry.space_group_name_H-M   'P 1'
#
loop_
_entity.id
_entity.type
_entity.pdbx_description
1 polymer ?
#
loop_
_entity_poly.entity_id
_entity_poly.type
_entity_poly.pdbx_seq_one_letter_code
_entity_poly.pdbx_strand_id
1 'polypeptide(L)'
;MASMPDWHVSKWFNTPRPLTVADFRGRVLLVHAFQMLCPGCVAHSIPQAKRVHEAFPAEQVAVVGLHTVFEHHEVMGPDALEVFIHEYRLRFPVGVDEPGGDAFLPKTMAQMQMRGTPTLLVVDRQGQLRLNHFGAVDDLQLGALIGQCVSG
;
A
#
# COMPACT_ATOMS: atom_id res chain seq x y z
N MET A 1 15.12 -13.97 -0.31
CA MET A 1 13.93 -13.11 -0.27
C MET A 1 12.68 -13.97 -0.25
N ALA A 2 11.67 -13.52 0.47
CA ALA A 2 10.42 -14.26 0.58
C ALA A 2 9.40 -13.78 -0.45
N SER A 3 8.53 -14.68 -0.91
CA SER A 3 7.38 -14.29 -1.72
C SER A 3 6.43 -13.45 -0.88
N MET A 4 5.88 -12.42 -1.49
CA MET A 4 4.82 -11.63 -0.87
C MET A 4 3.57 -12.50 -0.75
N PRO A 5 3.05 -12.75 0.47
CA PRO A 5 1.78 -13.45 0.62
C PRO A 5 0.62 -12.59 0.15
N ASP A 6 -0.53 -13.20 -0.09
CA ASP A 6 -1.70 -12.42 -0.45
C ASP A 6 -2.17 -11.60 0.75
N TRP A 7 -2.77 -10.46 0.45
CA TRP A 7 -3.35 -9.60 1.48
C TRP A 7 -4.77 -10.04 1.84
N HIS A 8 -5.27 -9.49 2.95
CA HIS A 8 -6.64 -9.71 3.42
C HIS A 8 -7.39 -8.38 3.35
N VAL A 9 -8.11 -8.15 2.27
CA VAL A 9 -8.81 -6.89 2.03
C VAL A 9 -10.32 -7.12 2.05
N SER A 10 -11.04 -6.33 2.87
CA SER A 10 -12.48 -6.46 3.04
C SER A 10 -13.28 -5.62 2.03
N LYS A 11 -12.69 -4.55 1.51
CA LYS A 11 -13.34 -3.65 0.56
C LYS A 11 -12.31 -2.95 -0.31
N TRP A 12 -12.63 -2.78 -1.59
CA TRP A 12 -11.77 -2.10 -2.55
C TRP A 12 -12.41 -0.83 -3.08
N PHE A 13 -11.56 0.17 -3.35
CA PHE A 13 -11.90 1.40 -4.05
C PHE A 13 -11.00 1.56 -5.27
N ASN A 14 -11.47 2.28 -6.29
CA ASN A 14 -10.73 2.60 -7.52
C ASN A 14 -10.33 1.36 -8.34
N THR A 15 -11.10 0.29 -8.24
CA THR A 15 -10.91 -0.90 -9.05
C THR A 15 -12.26 -1.55 -9.31
N PRO A 16 -12.48 -2.11 -10.52
CA PRO A 16 -13.76 -2.75 -10.85
C PRO A 16 -13.95 -4.10 -10.20
N ARG A 17 -12.90 -4.70 -9.64
CA ARG A 17 -12.95 -6.03 -9.02
C ARG A 17 -11.94 -6.13 -7.87
N PRO A 18 -12.13 -7.11 -6.98
CA PRO A 18 -11.10 -7.41 -5.97
C PRO A 18 -9.78 -7.80 -6.63
N LEU A 19 -8.68 -7.37 -6.02
CA LEU A 19 -7.33 -7.62 -6.52
C LEU A 19 -6.59 -8.57 -5.57
N THR A 20 -5.73 -9.41 -6.15
CA THR A 20 -4.80 -10.26 -5.40
C THR A 20 -3.38 -9.83 -5.68
N VAL A 21 -2.45 -10.21 -4.82
CA VAL A 21 -1.02 -9.95 -5.07
C VAL A 21 -0.58 -10.60 -6.37
N ALA A 22 -1.10 -11.80 -6.67
CA ALA A 22 -0.76 -12.52 -7.90
C ALA A 22 -1.18 -11.78 -9.17
N ASP A 23 -2.19 -10.90 -9.10
CA ASP A 23 -2.61 -10.10 -10.26
C ASP A 23 -1.51 -9.17 -10.76
N PHE A 24 -0.52 -8.89 -9.93
CA PHE A 24 0.56 -7.94 -10.24
C PHE A 24 1.84 -8.62 -10.71
N ARG A 25 1.86 -9.96 -10.87
CA ARG A 25 3.03 -10.66 -11.40
C ARG A 25 3.41 -10.10 -12.76
N GLY A 26 4.71 -9.93 -13.00
CA GLY A 26 5.24 -9.29 -14.19
C GLY A 26 5.38 -7.78 -14.08
N ARG A 27 4.87 -7.18 -13.03
CA ARG A 27 5.03 -5.75 -12.73
C ARG A 27 5.62 -5.59 -11.34
N VAL A 28 6.29 -4.46 -11.11
CA VAL A 28 6.69 -4.06 -9.76
C VAL A 28 5.45 -3.57 -9.03
N LEU A 29 5.26 -3.99 -7.80
CA LEU A 29 4.13 -3.58 -6.97
C LEU A 29 4.64 -2.79 -5.78
N LEU A 30 4.14 -1.57 -5.64
CA LEU A 30 4.34 -0.73 -4.48
C LEU A 30 3.07 -0.76 -3.64
N VAL A 31 3.16 -1.27 -2.41
CA VAL A 31 2.04 -1.24 -1.48
C VAL A 31 2.33 -0.19 -0.43
N HIS A 32 1.43 0.79 -0.33
CA HIS A 32 1.52 1.86 0.63
C HIS A 32 0.49 1.63 1.74
N ALA A 33 0.96 1.15 2.90
CA ALA A 33 0.10 0.97 4.06
C ALA A 33 0.02 2.28 4.84
N PHE A 34 -1.19 2.76 5.07
CA PHE A 34 -1.42 4.08 5.64
C PHE A 34 -2.68 4.14 6.50
N GLN A 35 -2.80 5.22 7.25
CA GLN A 35 -4.05 5.63 7.90
C GLN A 35 -4.33 7.09 7.55
N MET A 36 -5.60 7.44 7.38
CA MET A 36 -6.01 8.80 7.02
C MET A 36 -5.51 9.85 8.02
N LEU A 37 -5.50 9.53 9.30
CA LEU A 37 -5.13 10.46 10.37
C LEU A 37 -3.67 10.32 10.79
N CYS A 38 -2.86 9.59 10.05
CA CYS A 38 -1.43 9.46 10.31
C CYS A 38 -0.68 10.65 9.67
N PRO A 39 -0.05 11.52 10.48
CA PRO A 39 0.63 12.70 9.92
C PRO A 39 1.74 12.37 8.93
N GLY A 40 2.56 11.36 9.22
CA GLY A 40 3.63 10.94 8.31
C GLY A 40 3.09 10.37 7.00
N CYS A 41 1.92 9.74 7.03
CA CYS A 41 1.26 9.25 5.82
C CYS A 41 0.81 10.41 4.94
N VAL A 42 0.11 11.38 5.52
CA VAL A 42 -0.44 12.52 4.79
C VAL A 42 0.67 13.44 4.27
N ALA A 43 1.68 13.70 5.10
CA ALA A 43 2.73 14.65 4.76
C ALA A 43 3.79 14.09 3.81
N HIS A 44 4.06 12.78 3.85
CA HIS A 44 5.17 12.19 3.10
C HIS A 44 4.77 11.03 2.19
N SER A 45 4.22 9.94 2.75
CA SER A 45 4.11 8.70 2.00
C SER A 45 2.98 8.68 0.98
N ILE A 46 1.86 9.35 1.24
CA ILE A 46 0.79 9.50 0.26
C ILE A 46 1.26 10.33 -0.94
N PRO A 47 1.87 11.52 -0.75
CA PRO A 47 2.45 12.26 -1.87
C PRO A 47 3.50 11.45 -2.65
N GLN A 48 4.35 10.68 -1.95
CA GLN A 48 5.34 9.84 -2.60
C GLN A 48 4.68 8.75 -3.46
N ALA A 49 3.65 8.06 -2.93
CA ALA A 49 2.92 7.05 -3.70
C ALA A 49 2.29 7.63 -4.96
N LYS A 50 1.74 8.84 -4.86
CA LYS A 50 1.18 9.55 -6.02
C LYS A 50 2.26 9.86 -7.06
N ARG A 51 3.44 10.29 -6.61
CA ARG A 51 4.56 10.57 -7.53
C ARG A 51 5.04 9.30 -8.23
N VAL A 52 5.12 8.19 -7.52
CA VAL A 52 5.48 6.90 -8.14
C VAL A 52 4.44 6.50 -9.18
N HIS A 53 3.17 6.63 -8.85
CA HIS A 53 2.07 6.30 -9.78
C HIS A 53 2.14 7.13 -11.06
N GLU A 54 2.55 8.39 -10.95
CA GLU A 54 2.68 9.28 -12.10
C GLU A 54 3.97 9.07 -12.89
N ALA A 55 5.06 8.70 -12.20
CA ALA A 55 6.39 8.63 -12.80
C ALA A 55 6.61 7.39 -13.66
N PHE A 56 5.93 6.29 -13.38
CA PHE A 56 6.14 5.01 -14.06
C PHE A 56 4.90 4.57 -14.83
N PRO A 57 5.07 3.96 -16.01
CA PRO A 57 3.93 3.36 -16.73
C PRO A 57 3.29 2.26 -15.87
N ALA A 58 1.95 2.19 -15.92
CA ALA A 58 1.19 1.23 -15.10
C ALA A 58 1.54 -0.24 -15.42
N GLU A 59 1.94 -0.52 -16.65
CA GLU A 59 2.37 -1.85 -17.06
C GLU A 59 3.73 -2.26 -16.49
N GLN A 60 4.50 -1.31 -15.95
CA GLN A 60 5.79 -1.59 -15.32
C GLN A 60 5.71 -1.53 -13.80
N VAL A 61 5.01 -0.54 -13.26
CA VAL A 61 4.91 -0.31 -11.82
C VAL A 61 3.46 -0.03 -11.44
N ALA A 62 2.92 -0.84 -10.57
CA ALA A 62 1.59 -0.65 -10.01
C ALA A 62 1.70 -0.13 -8.58
N VAL A 63 0.80 0.76 -8.20
CA VAL A 63 0.70 1.29 -6.85
C VAL A 63 -0.64 0.88 -6.25
N VAL A 64 -0.62 0.38 -5.03
CA VAL A 64 -1.82 0.02 -4.26
C VAL A 64 -1.70 0.63 -2.88
N GLY A 65 -2.76 1.33 -2.46
CA GLY A 65 -2.88 1.78 -1.08
C GLY A 65 -3.58 0.72 -0.24
N LEU A 66 -3.10 0.51 0.97
CA LEU A 66 -3.72 -0.37 1.94
C LEU A 66 -4.03 0.44 3.20
N HIS A 67 -5.32 0.68 3.45
CA HIS A 67 -5.74 1.43 4.62
C HIS A 67 -5.83 0.47 5.81
N THR A 68 -4.78 0.46 6.62
CA THR A 68 -4.63 -0.47 7.74
C THR A 68 -4.88 0.27 9.05
N VAL A 69 -6.09 0.10 9.60
CA VAL A 69 -6.54 0.88 10.76
C VAL A 69 -6.27 0.08 12.04
N PHE A 70 -5.40 0.62 12.89
CA PHE A 70 -5.08 0.02 14.18
C PHE A 70 -5.30 0.97 15.36
N GLU A 71 -5.77 2.19 15.09
CA GLU A 71 -6.12 3.18 16.11
C GLU A 71 -7.23 4.08 15.58
N HIS A 72 -7.93 4.78 16.47
CA HIS A 72 -9.01 5.70 16.09
C HIS A 72 -10.02 5.09 15.11
N HIS A 73 -10.42 3.85 15.38
CA HIS A 73 -11.28 3.06 14.48
C HIS A 73 -12.60 3.76 14.18
N GLU A 74 -13.17 4.47 15.15
CA GLU A 74 -14.47 5.11 15.03
C GLU A 74 -14.52 6.27 14.02
N VAL A 75 -13.36 6.83 13.64
CA VAL A 75 -13.29 7.98 12.73
C VAL A 75 -12.57 7.66 11.41
N MET A 76 -12.17 6.42 11.20
CA MET A 76 -11.47 6.00 9.99
C MET A 76 -12.14 4.81 9.30
N GLY A 77 -13.45 4.83 9.27
CA GLY A 77 -14.21 3.79 8.56
C GLY A 77 -14.18 3.94 7.04
N PRO A 78 -14.74 2.94 6.32
CA PRO A 78 -14.74 2.95 4.85
C PRO A 78 -15.41 4.17 4.22
N ASP A 79 -16.46 4.70 4.84
CA ASP A 79 -17.14 5.88 4.31
C ASP A 79 -16.24 7.11 4.34
N ALA A 80 -15.51 7.31 5.44
CA ALA A 80 -14.53 8.39 5.54
C ALA A 80 -13.37 8.18 4.56
N LEU A 81 -12.95 6.94 4.37
CA LEU A 81 -11.88 6.62 3.42
C LEU A 81 -12.29 6.97 1.99
N GLU A 82 -13.52 6.69 1.60
CA GLU A 82 -14.00 7.03 0.26
C GLU A 82 -13.90 8.54 0.01
N VAL A 83 -14.30 9.35 0.98
CA VAL A 83 -14.19 10.82 0.89
C VAL A 83 -12.72 11.24 0.83
N PHE A 84 -11.89 10.62 1.66
CA PHE A 84 -10.45 10.89 1.69
C PHE A 84 -9.80 10.62 0.32
N ILE A 85 -10.11 9.48 -0.28
CA ILE A 85 -9.59 9.11 -1.61
C ILE A 85 -9.97 10.19 -2.63
N HIS A 86 -11.23 10.64 -2.60
CA HIS A 86 -11.71 11.67 -3.50
C HIS A 86 -11.00 13.01 -3.26
N GLU A 87 -10.92 13.47 -2.02
CA GLU A 87 -10.34 14.76 -1.69
C GLU A 87 -8.83 14.82 -1.98
N TYR A 88 -8.12 13.74 -1.68
CA TYR A 88 -6.67 13.67 -1.94
C TYR A 88 -6.36 13.16 -3.35
N ARG A 89 -7.38 12.84 -4.14
CA ARG A 89 -7.24 12.42 -5.54
C ARG A 89 -6.32 11.22 -5.70
N LEU A 90 -6.54 10.23 -4.88
CA LEU A 90 -5.82 8.96 -5.02
C LEU A 90 -6.42 8.20 -6.19
N ARG A 91 -5.63 7.98 -7.24
CA ARG A 91 -6.11 7.36 -8.49
C ARG A 91 -5.73 5.89 -8.62
N PHE A 92 -4.91 5.39 -7.73
CA PHE A 92 -4.57 3.97 -7.67
C PHE A 92 -5.59 3.21 -6.81
N PRO A 93 -5.65 1.87 -6.94
CA PRO A 93 -6.54 1.08 -6.09
C PRO A 93 -6.20 1.23 -4.61
N VAL A 94 -7.23 1.29 -3.78
CA VAL A 94 -7.08 1.35 -2.33
C VAL A 94 -7.93 0.26 -1.70
N GLY A 95 -7.30 -0.61 -0.90
CA GLY A 95 -7.99 -1.65 -0.16
C GLY A 95 -8.08 -1.32 1.32
N VAL A 96 -9.15 -1.79 1.94
CA VAL A 96 -9.31 -1.73 3.40
C VAL A 96 -8.77 -3.02 3.98
N ASP A 97 -7.71 -2.93 4.79
CA ASP A 97 -7.16 -4.09 5.48
C ASP A 97 -8.23 -4.68 6.41
N GLU A 98 -8.47 -5.98 6.29
CA GLU A 98 -9.57 -6.63 6.99
C GLU A 98 -9.37 -6.58 8.51
N PRO A 99 -10.38 -6.14 9.27
CA PRO A 99 -10.28 -6.13 10.73
C PRO A 99 -9.94 -7.51 11.30
N GLY A 100 -9.12 -7.53 12.33
CA GLY A 100 -8.57 -8.76 12.90
C GLY A 100 -9.44 -9.47 13.93
N GLY A 101 -10.74 -9.16 14.00
CA GLY A 101 -11.63 -9.76 14.99
C GLY A 101 -11.28 -9.30 16.41
N ASP A 102 -10.93 -10.23 17.28
CA ASP A 102 -10.55 -9.91 18.66
C ASP A 102 -9.16 -9.27 18.78
N ALA A 103 -8.36 -9.35 17.72
CA ALA A 103 -7.05 -8.69 17.69
C ALA A 103 -7.21 -7.21 17.35
N PHE A 104 -6.33 -6.37 17.91
CA PHE A 104 -6.34 -4.94 17.59
C PHE A 104 -5.83 -4.65 16.18
N LEU A 105 -5.00 -5.55 15.62
CA LEU A 105 -4.35 -5.32 14.36
C LEU A 105 -5.16 -5.90 13.20
N PRO A 106 -5.27 -5.15 12.08
CA PRO A 106 -5.83 -5.70 10.85
C PRO A 106 -5.01 -6.91 10.37
N LYS A 107 -5.63 -7.77 9.58
CA LYS A 107 -5.06 -9.07 9.22
C LYS A 107 -3.77 -8.96 8.41
N THR A 108 -3.72 -8.10 7.40
CA THR A 108 -2.51 -7.94 6.59
C THR A 108 -1.39 -7.30 7.40
N MET A 109 -1.73 -6.29 8.21
CA MET A 109 -0.75 -5.67 9.09
C MET A 109 -0.08 -6.69 10.01
N ALA A 110 -0.88 -7.55 10.64
CA ALA A 110 -0.36 -8.60 11.53
C ALA A 110 0.48 -9.62 10.76
N GLN A 111 0.01 -10.06 9.60
CA GLN A 111 0.69 -11.04 8.76
C GLN A 111 2.06 -10.55 8.30
N MET A 112 2.15 -9.29 7.90
CA MET A 112 3.38 -8.68 7.41
C MET A 112 4.25 -8.12 8.54
N GLN A 113 3.82 -8.26 9.78
CA GLN A 113 4.53 -7.76 10.95
C GLN A 113 4.85 -6.25 10.86
N MET A 114 3.89 -5.50 10.34
CA MET A 114 4.03 -4.04 10.25
C MET A 114 4.00 -3.43 11.65
N ARG A 115 4.91 -2.48 11.89
CA ARG A 115 5.06 -1.85 13.20
C ARG A 115 4.17 -0.62 13.36
N GLY A 116 3.63 -0.11 12.29
CA GLY A 116 2.81 1.08 12.26
C GLY A 116 2.66 1.61 10.85
N THR A 117 2.23 2.83 10.72
CA THR A 117 2.10 3.52 9.44
C THR A 117 2.93 4.82 9.44
N PRO A 118 3.47 5.24 8.31
CA PRO A 118 3.41 4.55 7.02
C PRO A 118 4.31 3.32 7.00
N THR A 119 3.90 2.28 6.27
CA THR A 119 4.76 1.15 5.93
C THR A 119 4.74 0.99 4.42
N LEU A 120 5.91 0.81 3.84
CA LEU A 120 6.08 0.69 2.41
C LEU A 120 6.60 -0.69 2.07
N LEU A 121 5.88 -1.38 1.16
CA LEU A 121 6.28 -2.67 0.65
C LEU A 121 6.60 -2.51 -0.83
N VAL A 122 7.71 -3.10 -1.28
CA VAL A 122 8.04 -3.20 -2.70
C VAL A 122 8.17 -4.67 -3.06
N VAL A 123 7.41 -5.08 -4.06
CA VAL A 123 7.37 -6.46 -4.55
C VAL A 123 7.86 -6.45 -5.99
N ASP A 124 8.82 -7.31 -6.32
CA ASP A 124 9.38 -7.36 -7.66
C ASP A 124 8.47 -8.11 -8.65
N ARG A 125 8.89 -8.17 -9.92
CA ARG A 125 8.11 -8.77 -10.99
C ARG A 125 7.87 -10.27 -10.78
N GLN A 126 8.71 -10.93 -9.98
CA GLN A 126 8.57 -12.34 -9.65
C GLN A 126 7.75 -12.57 -8.38
N GLY A 127 7.23 -11.50 -7.76
CA GLY A 127 6.42 -11.60 -6.56
C GLY A 127 7.24 -11.68 -5.27
N GLN A 128 8.53 -11.37 -5.32
CA GLN A 128 9.40 -11.41 -4.15
C GLN A 128 9.38 -10.06 -3.43
N LEU A 129 9.27 -10.10 -2.11
CA LEU A 129 9.28 -8.90 -1.28
C LEU A 129 10.70 -8.33 -1.21
N ARG A 130 10.87 -7.13 -1.73
CA ARG A 130 12.18 -6.46 -1.80
C ARG A 130 12.35 -5.40 -0.73
N LEU A 131 11.26 -4.87 -0.20
CA LEU A 131 11.27 -3.86 0.85
C LEU A 131 10.04 -4.03 1.73
N ASN A 132 10.27 -3.97 3.04
CA ASN A 132 9.22 -3.83 4.05
C ASN A 132 9.77 -2.84 5.07
N HIS A 133 9.42 -1.56 4.92
CA HIS A 133 10.01 -0.50 5.70
C HIS A 133 8.94 0.31 6.43
N PHE A 134 9.10 0.43 7.74
CA PHE A 134 8.28 1.32 8.56
C PHE A 134 8.89 2.71 8.60
N GLY A 135 8.09 3.72 8.30
CA GLY A 135 8.51 5.11 8.27
C GLY A 135 8.77 5.63 6.86
N ALA A 136 9.29 6.84 6.77
CA ALA A 136 9.57 7.49 5.50
C ALA A 136 10.75 6.83 4.78
N VAL A 137 10.63 6.71 3.46
CA VAL A 137 11.70 6.23 2.58
C VAL A 137 12.09 7.39 1.68
N ASP A 138 13.40 7.61 1.52
CA ASP A 138 13.90 8.65 0.64
C ASP A 138 13.53 8.38 -0.83
N ASP A 139 13.12 9.42 -1.55
CA ASP A 139 12.69 9.29 -2.94
C ASP A 139 13.77 8.69 -3.84
N LEU A 140 15.05 9.08 -3.64
CA LEU A 140 16.13 8.56 -4.47
C LEU A 140 16.38 7.08 -4.23
N GLN A 141 16.32 6.65 -2.96
CA GLN A 141 16.47 5.25 -2.60
C GLN A 141 15.32 4.41 -3.14
N LEU A 142 14.11 4.92 -3.01
CA LEU A 142 12.93 4.22 -3.52
C LEU A 142 12.96 4.12 -5.05
N GLY A 143 13.27 5.22 -5.72
CA GLY A 143 13.38 5.24 -7.19
C GLY A 143 14.44 4.27 -7.70
N ALA A 144 15.61 4.21 -7.04
CA ALA A 144 16.68 3.29 -7.40
C ALA A 144 16.21 1.83 -7.25
N LEU A 145 15.54 1.50 -6.15
CA LEU A 145 15.03 0.14 -5.92
C LEU A 145 13.99 -0.24 -6.97
N ILE A 146 13.03 0.64 -7.24
CA ILE A 146 11.99 0.40 -8.25
C ILE A 146 12.64 0.18 -9.62
N GLY A 147 13.61 1.02 -9.97
CA GLY A 147 14.33 0.89 -11.25
C GLY A 147 15.05 -0.45 -11.38
N GLN A 148 15.71 -0.90 -10.32
CA GLN A 148 16.35 -2.23 -10.30
C GLN A 148 15.30 -3.34 -10.51
N CYS A 149 14.14 -3.23 -9.87
CA CYS A 149 13.09 -4.24 -9.99
C CYS A 149 12.47 -4.26 -11.39
N VAL A 150 12.34 -3.08 -12.02
CA VAL A 150 11.83 -2.99 -13.40
C VAL A 150 12.78 -3.66 -14.38
N SER A 151 14.09 -3.54 -14.16
CA SER A 151 15.11 -4.11 -15.03
C SER A 151 15.35 -5.60 -14.78
N GLY A 152 14.94 -6.09 -13.63
CA GLY A 152 15.23 -7.45 -13.18
C GLY A 152 14.33 -8.57 -13.68
#